data_70c7a2d0b302f35c2878a08f50d5ec78
#
_entry.id   70c7a2d0b302f35c2878a08f50d5ec78
#
_cell.length_a   1.000
_cell.length_b   1.000
_cell.length_c   1.000
_cell.angle_alpha   90.00
_cell.angle_beta   90.00
_cell.angle_gamma   90.00
#
_symmetry.space_group_name_H-M   'P 1'
#
loop_
_entity.id
_entity.type
_entity.pdbx_description
1 polymer ?
#
loop_
_entity_poly.entity_id
_entity_poly.type
_entity_poly.pdbx_seq_one_letter_code
_entity_poly.pdbx_strand_id
1 'polypeptide(L)'
;ETYLKRRRYFADFENVKLKDMDGNLYHKFQHDLWNKPIKCSTRNDVQKFLKIILNWGMKMYDINLMRFYKKIEFFKDPNEMQEEKDVYTFEEFQKYITGTTNLNDKAMFEMLYYCGLRRGEARGLQWSDIDWNNKLVSITKQANSVKDSQKYYELTPPKTSNSIRTLPLTEVLYNDLVDLY
;
A
#
# COMPACT_ATOMS: atom_id res chain seq x y z
N GLU A 1 0.49 11.46 6.84
CA GLU A 1 0.21 12.05 5.51
C GLU A 1 -1.11 11.49 4.91
N THR A 2 -1.35 10.19 4.93
CA THR A 2 -2.56 9.56 4.36
C THR A 2 -3.84 10.05 5.02
N TYR A 3 -3.83 10.29 6.33
CA TYR A 3 -4.98 10.79 7.07
C TYR A 3 -5.31 12.25 6.74
N LEU A 4 -4.30 13.11 6.60
CA LEU A 4 -4.48 14.52 6.23
C LEU A 4 -5.08 14.66 4.83
N LYS A 5 -4.66 13.83 3.87
CA LYS A 5 -5.24 13.82 2.53
C LYS A 5 -6.74 13.45 2.51
N ARG A 6 -7.18 12.63 3.48
CA ARG A 6 -8.60 12.23 3.60
C ARG A 6 -9.46 13.28 4.28
N ARG A 7 -8.89 14.23 5.03
CA ARG A 7 -9.63 15.33 5.71
C ARG A 7 -10.58 16.06 4.75
N ARG A 8 -10.18 16.29 3.52
CA ARG A 8 -11.00 16.97 2.49
C ARG A 8 -12.38 16.34 2.24
N TYR A 9 -12.57 15.08 2.61
CA TYR A 9 -13.85 14.39 2.44
C TYR A 9 -14.80 14.62 3.63
N PHE A 10 -14.35 15.26 4.69
CA PHE A 10 -15.07 15.44 5.94
C PHE A 10 -15.45 16.90 6.23
N ALA A 11 -15.44 17.76 5.21
CA ALA A 11 -15.78 19.17 5.36
C ALA A 11 -17.16 19.39 6.01
N ASP A 12 -18.15 18.54 5.67
CA ASP A 12 -19.50 18.62 6.25
C ASP A 12 -19.53 18.35 7.76
N PHE A 13 -18.49 17.71 8.31
CA PHE A 13 -18.41 17.39 9.74
C PHE A 13 -17.59 18.41 10.56
N GLU A 14 -16.82 19.30 9.90
CA GLU A 14 -15.87 20.17 10.61
C GLU A 14 -16.51 21.08 11.67
N ASN A 15 -17.75 21.52 11.45
CA ASN A 15 -18.46 22.41 12.35
C ASN A 15 -19.65 21.75 13.06
N VAL A 16 -19.78 20.43 12.94
CA VAL A 16 -20.87 19.68 13.57
C VAL A 16 -20.45 19.23 14.95
N LYS A 17 -21.24 19.57 15.95
CA LYS A 17 -21.03 19.05 17.30
C LYS A 17 -21.34 17.56 17.32
N LEU A 18 -20.54 16.77 18.05
CA LEU A 18 -20.69 15.32 18.13
C LEU A 18 -22.10 14.87 18.54
N LYS A 19 -22.76 15.65 19.42
CA LYS A 19 -24.15 15.39 19.86
C LYS A 19 -25.18 15.57 18.74
N ASP A 20 -24.86 16.36 17.71
CA ASP A 20 -25.76 16.70 16.61
C ASP A 20 -25.52 15.79 15.38
N MET A 21 -24.63 14.80 15.51
CA MET A 21 -24.40 13.80 14.46
C MET A 21 -25.58 12.85 14.37
N ASP A 22 -26.31 12.95 13.27
CA ASP A 22 -27.52 12.16 13.02
C ASP A 22 -27.47 11.38 11.69
N GLY A 23 -28.55 10.66 11.38
CA GLY A 23 -28.67 9.90 10.15
C GLY A 23 -28.75 10.76 8.90
N ASN A 24 -29.32 11.97 8.97
CA ASN A 24 -29.50 12.85 7.83
C ASN A 24 -28.13 13.40 7.37
N LEU A 25 -27.28 13.80 8.33
CA LEU A 25 -25.92 14.20 8.07
C LEU A 25 -25.13 13.08 7.38
N TYR A 26 -25.28 11.85 7.86
CA TYR A 26 -24.61 10.70 7.26
C TYR A 26 -25.14 10.41 5.84
N HIS A 27 -26.44 10.45 5.60
CA HIS A 27 -27.02 10.22 4.27
C HIS A 27 -26.56 11.29 3.27
N LYS A 28 -26.51 12.56 3.67
CA LYS A 28 -25.92 13.63 2.83
C LYS A 28 -24.47 13.32 2.48
N PHE A 29 -23.66 13.03 3.49
CA PHE A 29 -22.24 12.69 3.28
C PHE A 29 -22.07 11.47 2.36
N GLN A 30 -22.88 10.42 2.55
CA GLN A 30 -22.83 9.22 1.72
C GLN A 30 -23.21 9.51 0.28
N HIS A 31 -24.27 10.30 0.05
CA HIS A 31 -24.69 10.74 -1.27
C HIS A 31 -23.59 11.59 -1.97
N ASP A 32 -23.01 12.55 -1.26
CA ASP A 32 -21.98 13.41 -1.81
C ASP A 32 -20.69 12.62 -2.11
N LEU A 33 -20.37 11.64 -1.29
CA LEU A 33 -19.23 10.75 -1.52
C LEU A 33 -19.47 9.81 -2.71
N TRP A 34 -20.72 9.33 -2.91
CA TRP A 34 -21.09 8.51 -4.07
C TRP A 34 -20.91 9.27 -5.39
N ASN A 35 -21.30 10.54 -5.44
CA ASN A 35 -21.23 11.36 -6.63
C ASN A 35 -19.82 11.88 -6.99
N LYS A 36 -18.80 11.59 -6.14
CA LYS A 36 -17.42 11.97 -6.48
C LYS A 36 -16.84 11.01 -7.53
N PRO A 37 -16.03 11.51 -8.50
CA PRO A 37 -15.38 10.70 -9.52
C PRO A 37 -14.16 9.93 -8.94
N ILE A 38 -14.42 9.00 -8.03
CA ILE A 38 -13.43 8.16 -7.38
C ILE A 38 -13.90 6.70 -7.36
N LYS A 39 -12.96 5.75 -7.34
CA LYS A 39 -13.26 4.30 -7.27
C LYS A 39 -14.03 3.95 -5.99
N CYS A 40 -14.89 2.92 -6.06
CA CYS A 40 -15.66 2.43 -4.90
C CYS A 40 -14.73 2.04 -3.73
N SER A 41 -13.61 1.41 -4.02
CA SER A 41 -12.57 1.11 -3.02
C SER A 41 -12.09 2.35 -2.26
N THR A 42 -11.90 3.48 -2.95
CA THR A 42 -11.51 4.76 -2.33
C THR A 42 -12.64 5.33 -1.47
N ARG A 43 -13.91 5.24 -1.92
CA ARG A 43 -15.07 5.63 -1.11
C ARG A 43 -15.14 4.82 0.18
N ASN A 44 -14.92 3.51 0.07
CA ASN A 44 -14.91 2.60 1.22
C ASN A 44 -13.76 2.89 2.18
N ASP A 45 -12.61 3.30 1.69
CA ASP A 45 -11.50 3.74 2.54
C ASP A 45 -11.84 5.02 3.33
N VAL A 46 -12.60 5.94 2.74
CA VAL A 46 -13.12 7.12 3.45
C VAL A 46 -14.11 6.70 4.55
N GLN A 47 -15.02 5.75 4.26
CA GLN A 47 -15.94 5.18 5.26
C GLN A 47 -15.20 4.49 6.42
N LYS A 48 -14.17 3.68 6.11
CA LYS A 48 -13.30 3.08 7.15
C LYS A 48 -12.66 4.15 8.03
N PHE A 49 -12.18 5.24 7.41
CA PHE A 49 -11.55 6.32 8.15
C PHE A 49 -12.55 7.04 9.07
N LEU A 50 -13.79 7.28 8.61
CA LEU A 50 -14.86 7.80 9.47
C LEU A 50 -15.08 6.90 10.69
N LYS A 51 -15.16 5.58 10.49
CA LYS A 51 -15.29 4.60 11.59
C LYS A 51 -14.13 4.68 12.58
N ILE A 52 -12.91 4.85 12.11
CA ILE A 52 -11.73 4.98 12.97
C ILE A 52 -11.83 6.23 13.85
N ILE A 53 -12.19 7.39 13.25
CA ILE A 53 -12.33 8.66 13.98
C ILE A 53 -13.42 8.54 15.04
N LEU A 54 -14.60 8.01 14.68
CA LEU A 54 -15.71 7.85 15.61
C LEU A 54 -15.37 6.91 16.78
N ASN A 55 -14.74 5.78 16.48
CA ASN A 55 -14.31 4.84 17.50
C ASN A 55 -13.27 5.43 18.44
N TRP A 56 -12.32 6.20 17.90
CA TRP A 56 -11.35 6.95 18.70
C TRP A 56 -12.05 7.99 19.58
N GLY A 57 -12.99 8.78 19.00
CA GLY A 57 -13.74 9.79 19.73
C GLY A 57 -14.57 9.19 20.88
N MET A 58 -15.25 8.06 20.64
CA MET A 58 -16.00 7.34 21.68
C MET A 58 -15.11 6.92 22.85
N LYS A 59 -13.88 6.45 22.55
CA LYS A 59 -12.93 6.01 23.58
C LYS A 59 -12.31 7.17 24.36
N MET A 60 -11.99 8.28 23.67
CA MET A 60 -11.25 9.39 24.30
C MET A 60 -12.13 10.33 25.09
N TYR A 61 -13.40 10.49 24.71
CA TYR A 61 -14.30 11.47 25.28
C TYR A 61 -15.50 10.86 26.02
N ASP A 62 -15.52 9.54 26.17
CA ASP A 62 -16.60 8.76 26.80
C ASP A 62 -18.01 9.14 26.28
N ILE A 63 -18.11 9.31 24.96
CA ILE A 63 -19.37 9.67 24.29
C ILE A 63 -19.92 8.47 23.53
N ASN A 64 -21.24 8.35 23.49
CA ASN A 64 -21.90 7.26 22.78
C ASN A 64 -22.34 7.69 21.38
N LEU A 65 -21.55 7.38 20.37
CA LEU A 65 -21.89 7.56 18.94
C LEU A 65 -22.28 6.24 18.26
N MET A 66 -22.55 5.19 19.00
CA MET A 66 -22.79 3.86 18.46
C MET A 66 -23.99 3.83 17.50
N ARG A 67 -25.01 4.65 17.76
CA ARG A 67 -26.18 4.76 16.87
C ARG A 67 -25.82 5.31 15.49
N PHE A 68 -24.90 6.27 15.44
CA PHE A 68 -24.36 6.81 14.18
C PHE A 68 -23.39 5.82 13.54
N TYR A 69 -22.45 5.27 14.32
CA TYR A 69 -21.44 4.32 13.87
C TYR A 69 -22.02 3.10 13.16
N LYS A 70 -23.13 2.53 13.67
CA LYS A 70 -23.80 1.37 13.08
C LYS A 70 -24.46 1.65 11.73
N LYS A 71 -24.74 2.92 11.41
CA LYS A 71 -25.30 3.31 10.12
C LYS A 71 -24.27 3.39 9.00
N ILE A 72 -22.98 3.36 9.33
CA ILE A 72 -21.92 3.46 8.32
C ILE A 72 -21.81 2.15 7.55
N GLU A 73 -22.26 2.18 6.32
CA GLU A 73 -22.26 1.04 5.38
C GLU A 73 -21.24 1.29 4.26
N PHE A 74 -20.66 0.21 3.77
CA PHE A 74 -19.75 0.28 2.63
C PHE A 74 -20.52 0.30 1.31
N PHE A 75 -19.98 1.06 0.38
CA PHE A 75 -20.51 1.09 -0.98
C PHE A 75 -20.29 -0.25 -1.66
N LYS A 76 -21.26 -0.62 -2.49
CA LYS A 76 -21.17 -1.74 -3.43
C LYS A 76 -21.54 -1.18 -4.79
N ASP A 77 -20.63 -1.25 -5.72
CA ASP A 77 -20.89 -0.91 -7.11
C ASP A 77 -20.95 -2.21 -7.91
N PRO A 78 -22.14 -2.63 -8.32
CA PRO A 78 -22.31 -3.86 -9.10
C PRO A 78 -21.67 -3.77 -10.49
N ASN A 79 -21.37 -2.55 -10.97
CA ASN A 79 -20.76 -2.31 -12.26
C ASN A 79 -19.23 -2.10 -12.15
N GLU A 80 -18.67 -2.04 -10.94
CA GLU A 80 -17.22 -1.99 -10.76
C GLU A 80 -16.65 -3.37 -11.06
N MET A 81 -16.32 -3.61 -12.34
CA MET A 81 -15.60 -4.80 -12.75
C MET A 81 -14.31 -4.88 -11.91
N GLN A 82 -14.11 -6.01 -11.26
CA GLN A 82 -12.80 -6.31 -10.69
C GLN A 82 -11.84 -6.44 -11.88
N GLU A 83 -10.99 -5.44 -12.06
CA GLU A 83 -9.89 -5.56 -13.01
C GLU A 83 -9.08 -6.80 -12.60
N GLU A 84 -9.11 -7.85 -13.41
CA GLU A 84 -8.17 -8.94 -13.27
C GLU A 84 -6.78 -8.33 -13.36
N LYS A 85 -5.98 -8.58 -12.35
CA LYS A 85 -4.59 -8.10 -12.39
C LYS A 85 -3.84 -9.01 -13.33
N ASP A 86 -3.41 -8.46 -14.45
CA ASP A 86 -2.48 -9.15 -15.33
C ASP A 86 -1.21 -9.49 -14.56
N VAL A 87 -0.85 -10.75 -14.60
CA VAL A 87 0.41 -11.25 -14.05
C VAL A 87 1.19 -11.88 -15.20
N TYR A 88 2.48 -11.62 -15.26
CA TYR A 88 3.33 -12.25 -16.25
C TYR A 88 3.38 -13.76 -16.00
N THR A 89 3.12 -14.55 -17.04
CA THR A 89 3.50 -15.95 -17.05
C THR A 89 5.03 -16.08 -17.07
N PHE A 90 5.54 -17.26 -16.80
CA PHE A 90 6.99 -17.47 -16.86
C PHE A 90 7.58 -17.17 -18.25
N GLU A 91 6.91 -17.61 -19.30
CA GLU A 91 7.31 -17.40 -20.70
C GLU A 91 7.30 -15.89 -21.07
N GLU A 92 6.28 -15.17 -20.66
CA GLU A 92 6.19 -13.72 -20.88
C GLU A 92 7.29 -12.97 -20.12
N PHE A 93 7.56 -13.36 -18.88
CA PHE A 93 8.63 -12.77 -18.10
C PHE A 93 10.01 -13.06 -18.73
N GLN A 94 10.26 -14.29 -19.17
CA GLN A 94 11.50 -14.66 -19.85
C GLN A 94 11.71 -13.82 -21.12
N LYS A 95 10.67 -13.65 -21.93
CA LYS A 95 10.71 -12.80 -23.12
C LYS A 95 11.01 -11.35 -22.79
N TYR A 96 10.39 -10.82 -21.72
CA TYR A 96 10.63 -9.47 -21.26
C TYR A 96 12.09 -9.27 -20.78
N ILE A 97 12.59 -10.18 -19.96
CA ILE A 97 13.92 -10.10 -19.36
C ILE A 97 15.04 -10.23 -20.43
N THR A 98 14.84 -11.07 -21.45
CA THR A 98 15.77 -11.21 -22.57
C THR A 98 15.94 -9.91 -23.36
N GLY A 99 14.92 -9.07 -23.42
CA GLY A 99 14.97 -7.76 -24.06
C GLY A 99 15.59 -6.65 -23.18
N THR A 100 15.84 -6.92 -21.90
CA THR A 100 16.40 -5.94 -20.96
C THR A 100 17.92 -5.93 -21.04
N THR A 101 18.50 -4.85 -21.58
CA THR A 101 19.95 -4.72 -21.82
C THR A 101 20.72 -4.16 -20.63
N ASN A 102 20.06 -3.42 -19.76
CA ASN A 102 20.67 -2.86 -18.54
C ASN A 102 20.69 -3.92 -17.44
N LEU A 103 21.87 -4.32 -16.97
CA LEU A 103 22.04 -5.36 -15.95
C LEU A 103 21.39 -5.01 -14.60
N ASN A 104 21.44 -3.72 -14.19
CA ASN A 104 20.78 -3.31 -12.94
C ASN A 104 19.26 -3.44 -13.02
N ASP A 105 18.67 -3.05 -14.15
CA ASP A 105 17.22 -3.17 -14.37
C ASP A 105 16.84 -4.65 -14.45
N LYS A 106 17.64 -5.46 -15.15
CA LYS A 106 17.45 -6.91 -15.26
C LYS A 106 17.41 -7.54 -13.87
N ALA A 107 18.47 -7.35 -13.07
CA ALA A 107 18.57 -7.89 -11.71
C ALA A 107 17.41 -7.43 -10.82
N MET A 108 17.01 -6.16 -10.92
CA MET A 108 15.88 -5.63 -10.16
C MET A 108 14.56 -6.32 -10.56
N PHE A 109 14.28 -6.52 -11.85
CA PHE A 109 13.06 -7.19 -12.30
C PHE A 109 13.07 -8.67 -11.92
N GLU A 110 14.20 -9.33 -12.00
CA GLU A 110 14.35 -10.72 -11.57
C GLU A 110 14.14 -10.88 -10.06
N MET A 111 14.68 -9.99 -9.24
CA MET A 111 14.40 -9.94 -7.81
C MET A 111 12.92 -9.74 -7.50
N LEU A 112 12.23 -8.88 -8.25
CA LEU A 112 10.79 -8.68 -8.10
C LEU A 112 10.02 -9.94 -8.48
N TYR A 113 10.39 -10.62 -9.56
CA TYR A 113 9.69 -11.78 -10.08
C TYR A 113 9.97 -13.05 -9.28
N TYR A 114 11.24 -13.45 -9.14
CA TYR A 114 11.62 -14.70 -8.48
C TYR A 114 11.48 -14.67 -6.96
N CYS A 115 11.78 -13.52 -6.35
CA CYS A 115 11.71 -13.38 -4.88
C CYS A 115 10.40 -12.73 -4.39
N GLY A 116 9.51 -12.30 -5.29
CA GLY A 116 8.23 -11.67 -4.94
C GLY A 116 8.39 -10.42 -4.07
N LEU A 117 9.42 -9.62 -4.34
CA LEU A 117 9.71 -8.43 -3.54
C LEU A 117 8.71 -7.32 -3.82
N ARG A 118 8.38 -6.54 -2.78
CA ARG A 118 7.71 -5.26 -3.00
C ARG A 118 8.69 -4.25 -3.59
N ARG A 119 8.21 -3.32 -4.39
CA ARG A 119 9.05 -2.27 -5.00
C ARG A 119 9.97 -1.55 -4.00
N GLY A 120 9.47 -1.26 -2.80
CA GLY A 120 10.26 -0.61 -1.75
C GLY A 120 11.35 -1.52 -1.18
N GLU A 121 11.10 -2.80 -1.06
CA GLU A 121 12.06 -3.83 -0.64
C GLU A 121 13.18 -3.95 -1.67
N ALA A 122 12.84 -4.15 -2.95
CA ALA A 122 13.82 -4.25 -4.03
C ALA A 122 14.72 -3.03 -4.13
N ARG A 123 14.16 -1.81 -4.01
CA ARG A 123 14.95 -0.56 -4.00
C ARG A 123 15.80 -0.35 -2.76
N GLY A 124 15.48 -1.04 -1.67
CA GLY A 124 16.21 -0.96 -0.41
C GLY A 124 17.31 -2.00 -0.25
N LEU A 125 17.42 -2.94 -1.18
CA LEU A 125 18.45 -3.98 -1.14
C LEU A 125 19.87 -3.41 -1.29
N GLN A 126 20.78 -4.04 -0.61
CA GLN A 126 22.22 -3.76 -0.65
C GLN A 126 22.95 -5.09 -0.83
N TRP A 127 24.17 -5.04 -1.37
CA TRP A 127 25.01 -6.21 -1.54
C TRP A 127 25.26 -6.98 -0.24
N SER A 128 25.30 -6.25 0.88
CA SER A 128 25.44 -6.84 2.23
C SER A 128 24.23 -7.68 2.68
N ASP A 129 23.10 -7.61 1.99
CA ASP A 129 21.91 -8.41 2.29
C ASP A 129 21.95 -9.79 1.62
N ILE A 130 22.98 -10.05 0.78
CA ILE A 130 23.16 -11.30 0.05
C ILE A 130 24.19 -12.17 0.75
N ASP A 131 23.79 -13.37 1.13
CA ASP A 131 24.67 -14.45 1.53
C ASP A 131 25.09 -15.24 0.30
N TRP A 132 26.24 -14.90 -0.23
CA TRP A 132 26.79 -15.50 -1.46
C TRP A 132 27.09 -16.99 -1.32
N ASN A 133 27.48 -17.44 -0.11
CA ASN A 133 27.85 -18.83 0.14
C ASN A 133 26.62 -19.74 0.13
N ASN A 134 25.52 -19.28 0.74
CA ASN A 134 24.30 -20.04 0.86
C ASN A 134 23.26 -19.68 -0.21
N LYS A 135 23.56 -18.74 -1.11
CA LYS A 135 22.65 -18.20 -2.14
C LYS A 135 21.32 -17.73 -1.56
N LEU A 136 21.40 -16.92 -0.51
CA LEU A 136 20.22 -16.38 0.18
C LEU A 136 20.21 -14.85 0.11
N VAL A 137 19.03 -14.26 0.14
CA VAL A 137 18.84 -12.81 0.30
C VAL A 137 17.97 -12.53 1.52
N SER A 138 18.41 -11.58 2.35
CA SER A 138 17.70 -11.16 3.57
C SER A 138 16.93 -9.85 3.31
N ILE A 139 15.61 -9.90 3.47
CA ILE A 139 14.73 -8.75 3.29
C ILE A 139 14.42 -8.16 4.66
N THR A 140 15.17 -7.12 5.05
CA THR A 140 15.10 -6.51 6.39
C THR A 140 14.74 -5.03 6.36
N LYS A 141 14.70 -4.42 5.17
CA LYS A 141 14.48 -2.98 4.97
C LYS A 141 13.75 -2.69 3.67
N GLN A 142 13.29 -1.45 3.55
CA GLN A 142 12.67 -0.93 2.34
C GLN A 142 13.12 0.51 2.10
N ALA A 143 13.17 0.95 0.84
CA ALA A 143 13.42 2.34 0.49
C ALA A 143 12.09 3.07 0.28
N ASN A 144 11.88 4.15 1.03
CA ASN A 144 10.76 5.07 0.86
C ASN A 144 11.24 6.36 0.19
N SER A 145 10.44 6.88 -0.73
CA SER A 145 10.72 8.21 -1.30
C SER A 145 10.50 9.28 -0.25
N VAL A 146 11.46 10.15 -0.07
CA VAL A 146 11.36 11.31 0.81
C VAL A 146 11.02 12.54 -0.04
N LYS A 147 9.93 13.24 0.31
CA LYS A 147 9.58 14.52 -0.29
C LYS A 147 10.32 15.62 0.48
N ASP A 148 10.80 16.60 -0.24
CA ASP A 148 11.41 17.83 0.30
C ASP A 148 12.73 17.65 1.08
N SER A 149 13.50 16.61 0.79
CA SER A 149 14.86 16.45 1.33
C SER A 149 15.90 16.36 0.22
N GLN A 150 17.15 16.65 0.54
CA GLN A 150 18.30 16.40 -0.36
C GLN A 150 18.52 14.90 -0.63
N LYS A 151 17.85 14.02 0.13
CA LYS A 151 17.89 12.57 -0.05
C LYS A 151 16.69 12.12 -0.88
N TYR A 152 16.96 11.39 -1.95
CA TYR A 152 15.91 10.82 -2.82
C TYR A 152 15.11 9.70 -2.15
N TYR A 153 15.69 9.02 -1.13
CA TYR A 153 15.05 7.93 -0.40
C TYR A 153 15.62 7.80 1.02
N GLU A 154 14.84 7.17 1.87
CA GLU A 154 15.20 6.77 3.23
C GLU A 154 15.00 5.28 3.39
N LEU A 155 15.99 4.60 3.98
CA LEU A 155 15.87 3.19 4.36
C LEU A 155 15.14 3.10 5.69
N THR A 156 14.07 2.33 5.71
CA THR A 156 13.27 2.09 6.90
C THR A 156 13.02 0.60 7.08
N PRO A 157 12.77 0.12 8.31
CA PRO A 157 12.27 -1.23 8.52
C PRO A 157 10.97 -1.48 7.75
N PRO A 158 10.64 -2.73 7.42
CA PRO A 158 9.35 -3.07 6.85
C PRO A 158 8.19 -2.68 7.79
N LYS A 159 7.00 -2.46 7.23
CA LYS A 159 5.81 -2.04 8.01
C LYS A 159 5.37 -3.04 9.06
N THR A 160 5.70 -4.30 8.89
CA THR A 160 5.34 -5.39 9.82
C THR A 160 6.53 -6.33 10.00
N SER A 161 6.66 -6.92 11.18
CA SER A 161 7.70 -7.93 11.48
C SER A 161 7.64 -9.14 10.53
N ASN A 162 6.44 -9.54 10.12
CA ASN A 162 6.24 -10.65 9.18
C ASN A 162 6.79 -10.37 7.77
N SER A 163 7.17 -9.14 7.47
CA SER A 163 7.81 -8.79 6.19
C SER A 163 9.32 -9.05 6.19
N ILE A 164 9.92 -9.24 7.37
CA ILE A 164 11.33 -9.63 7.51
C ILE A 164 11.41 -11.12 7.17
N ARG A 165 12.19 -11.45 6.15
CA ARG A 165 12.33 -12.83 5.67
C ARG A 165 13.65 -13.03 4.93
N THR A 166 14.11 -14.26 4.88
CA THR A 166 15.22 -14.69 4.03
C THR A 166 14.68 -15.61 2.94
N LEU A 167 15.12 -15.41 1.71
CA LEU A 167 14.66 -16.12 0.53
C LEU A 167 15.85 -16.74 -0.22
N PRO A 168 15.69 -17.92 -0.82
CA PRO A 168 16.70 -18.49 -1.70
C PRO A 168 16.74 -17.72 -3.02
N LEU A 169 17.94 -17.55 -3.54
CA LEU A 169 18.16 -17.07 -4.91
C LEU A 169 18.10 -18.24 -5.88
N THR A 170 17.40 -18.06 -7.00
CA THR A 170 17.46 -19.02 -8.11
C THR A 170 18.85 -18.98 -8.74
N GLU A 171 19.28 -20.06 -9.37
CA GLU A 171 20.59 -20.12 -10.05
C GLU A 171 20.75 -19.02 -11.10
N VAL A 172 19.70 -18.74 -11.87
CA VAL A 172 19.70 -17.69 -12.90
C VAL A 172 19.95 -16.32 -12.25
N LEU A 173 19.13 -15.97 -11.27
CA LEU A 173 19.24 -14.69 -10.55
C LEU A 173 20.60 -14.57 -9.85
N TYR A 174 21.09 -15.64 -9.22
CA TYR A 174 22.39 -15.64 -8.55
C TYR A 174 23.52 -15.31 -9.53
N ASN A 175 23.55 -15.94 -10.69
CA ASN A 175 24.57 -15.70 -11.71
C ASN A 175 24.52 -14.27 -12.24
N ASP A 176 23.32 -13.75 -12.54
CA ASP A 176 23.15 -12.36 -12.98
C ASP A 176 23.58 -11.34 -11.91
N LEU A 177 23.37 -11.66 -10.61
CA LEU A 177 23.87 -10.83 -9.53
C LEU A 177 25.40 -10.90 -9.35
N VAL A 178 26.01 -12.06 -9.60
CA VAL A 178 27.48 -12.21 -9.61
C VAL A 178 28.10 -11.39 -10.74
N ASP A 179 27.49 -11.40 -11.93
CA ASP A 179 27.97 -10.62 -13.08
C ASP A 179 27.82 -9.10 -12.85
N LEU A 180 26.91 -8.69 -11.99
CA LEU A 180 26.65 -7.29 -11.66
C LEU A 180 27.52 -6.78 -10.51
N TYR A 181 27.99 -7.67 -9.59
CA TYR A 181 28.75 -7.36 -8.39
C TYR A 181 30.22 -6.99 -8.71
#